data_9a974a41679bf8138399b7b6a6ca5f46
#
_entry.id   9a974a41679bf8138399b7b6a6ca5f46
#
_cell.length_a   1.000
_cell.length_b   1.000
_cell.length_c   1.000
_cell.angle_alpha   90.00
_cell.angle_beta   90.00
_cell.angle_gamma   90.00
#
_symmetry.space_group_name_H-M   'P 1'
#
loop_
_entity.id
_entity.type
_entity.pdbx_description
1 polymer ?
#
loop_
_entity_poly.entity_id
_entity_poly.type
_entity_poly.pdbx_seq_one_letter_code
_entity_poly.pdbx_strand_id
1 'polypeptide(L)'
;MREKPGWHFKNWLIAMKAAIAATTMLSGSAARGGDLAEELKTYPHRIVYETRQGDNWELFAIGADGTVPVNLTKTSDVNEMYPHASPDGARVAFVVDEGNGTSKVRNVYSMHLDGSGRARVAENARQPCWNGKGTVLAYLHGESDKFTYTDYATKGLALFDLATGAHREHPNAGLHHLYNICWSPKGDWFISTVHAAAGYRHAILAIEAEGQGVYNLNLPGCRPDVSPDGKKVAWGASDWTLRVGELDFSGPEPKVNNIRDLVTSKEPMEVYHVDWSPDGRYVAFSRGPKLKRMGRAAEIVGIDAEGWNICVADATTANRWTAITSDGKSNKEPDWIYVGAKP
;
A
#
# COMPACT_ATOMS: atom_id res chain seq x y z
N MET A 1 -73.96 19.53 -26.04
CA MET A 1 -75.08 19.02 -25.21
C MET A 1 -74.56 18.05 -24.15
N ARG A 2 -74.98 18.43 -22.91
CA ARG A 2 -74.89 17.61 -21.64
C ARG A 2 -73.51 17.45 -21.08
N GLU A 3 -73.15 18.20 -20.12
CA GLU A 3 -73.50 18.42 -18.70
C GLU A 3 -72.61 17.61 -17.77
N LYS A 4 -71.90 18.36 -16.88
CA LYS A 4 -71.30 17.91 -15.68
C LYS A 4 -72.34 17.54 -14.61
N PRO A 5 -72.00 16.78 -13.59
CA PRO A 5 -72.03 17.42 -12.30
C PRO A 5 -70.82 17.08 -11.43
N GLY A 6 -70.41 18.07 -10.63
CA GLY A 6 -69.57 18.01 -9.54
C GLY A 6 -70.24 17.54 -8.26
N TRP A 7 -69.44 17.13 -7.27
CA TRP A 7 -69.84 17.02 -5.87
C TRP A 7 -68.67 17.22 -4.91
N HIS A 8 -68.77 18.26 -4.14
CA HIS A 8 -68.53 18.56 -2.75
C HIS A 8 -67.42 17.93 -1.93
N PHE A 9 -66.65 18.86 -1.37
CA PHE A 9 -65.86 18.77 -0.13
C PHE A 9 -66.65 18.16 1.05
N LYS A 10 -65.96 17.25 1.78
CA LYS A 10 -66.16 17.12 3.25
C LYS A 10 -64.83 16.77 3.90
N ASN A 11 -64.41 17.68 4.78
CA ASN A 11 -63.35 17.53 5.76
C ASN A 11 -63.54 16.31 6.63
N TRP A 12 -62.48 15.52 6.78
CA TRP A 12 -62.32 14.68 7.97
C TRP A 12 -60.86 14.79 8.43
N LEU A 13 -60.63 15.52 9.52
CA LEU A 13 -59.44 15.42 10.36
C LEU A 13 -59.41 14.04 11.00
N ILE A 14 -58.42 13.24 10.68
CA ILE A 14 -58.05 12.08 11.48
C ILE A 14 -56.60 12.29 11.88
N ALA A 15 -56.40 12.49 13.17
CA ALA A 15 -55.08 12.53 13.81
C ALA A 15 -54.39 11.18 13.65
N MET A 16 -53.34 11.11 12.85
CA MET A 16 -52.43 9.99 12.84
C MET A 16 -51.30 10.27 13.82
N LYS A 17 -51.31 9.55 14.94
CA LYS A 17 -50.18 9.42 15.88
C LYS A 17 -49.01 8.83 15.11
N ALA A 18 -47.93 9.59 15.00
CA ALA A 18 -46.66 9.09 14.50
C ALA A 18 -46.11 8.08 15.52
N ALA A 19 -46.12 6.80 15.20
CA ALA A 19 -45.35 5.77 15.86
C ALA A 19 -43.93 5.86 15.31
N ILE A 20 -43.01 6.40 16.09
CA ILE A 20 -41.58 6.31 15.83
C ILE A 20 -41.17 4.85 16.09
N ALA A 21 -41.06 4.06 15.05
CA ALA A 21 -40.37 2.77 15.12
C ALA A 21 -38.87 3.03 15.22
N ALA A 22 -38.34 2.93 16.42
CA ALA A 22 -36.89 2.85 16.63
C ALA A 22 -36.40 1.53 16.04
N THR A 23 -35.82 1.60 14.84
CA THR A 23 -35.08 0.48 14.26
C THR A 23 -33.79 0.35 15.03
N THR A 24 -33.76 -0.52 16.01
CA THR A 24 -32.53 -1.03 16.64
C THR A 24 -31.73 -1.74 15.57
N MET A 25 -30.72 -1.06 15.02
CA MET A 25 -29.66 -1.74 14.30
C MET A 25 -28.98 -2.67 15.30
N LEU A 26 -29.09 -3.96 15.08
CA LEU A 26 -28.28 -4.97 15.72
C LEU A 26 -26.82 -4.70 15.32
N SER A 27 -26.10 -4.00 16.19
CA SER A 27 -24.64 -3.96 16.17
C SER A 27 -24.17 -5.37 16.46
N GLY A 28 -23.64 -6.03 15.45
CA GLY A 28 -22.93 -7.29 15.61
C GLY A 28 -21.87 -7.11 16.69
N SER A 29 -21.89 -8.03 17.65
CA SER A 29 -20.96 -8.14 18.76
C SER A 29 -19.52 -8.00 18.28
N ALA A 30 -18.92 -6.83 18.50
CA ALA A 30 -17.49 -6.64 18.44
C ALA A 30 -16.85 -7.51 19.53
N ALA A 31 -15.90 -8.35 19.14
CA ALA A 31 -15.06 -9.08 20.08
C ALA A 31 -14.49 -8.09 21.11
N ARG A 32 -14.42 -8.50 22.39
CA ARG A 32 -13.86 -7.76 23.51
C ARG A 32 -12.34 -7.63 23.37
N GLY A 33 -11.88 -6.74 22.52
CA GLY A 33 -10.56 -6.13 22.51
C GLY A 33 -10.78 -4.64 22.57
N GLY A 34 -9.92 -3.90 23.29
CA GLY A 34 -9.99 -2.43 23.38
C GLY A 34 -10.12 -1.81 21.98
N ASP A 35 -10.62 -0.59 21.90
CA ASP A 35 -10.73 0.14 20.64
C ASP A 35 -9.34 0.27 20.03
N LEU A 36 -9.14 -0.25 18.81
CA LEU A 36 -7.84 -0.19 18.13
C LEU A 36 -7.33 1.25 18.01
N ALA A 37 -8.22 2.20 17.77
CA ALA A 37 -7.86 3.61 17.71
C ALA A 37 -7.25 4.13 19.02
N GLU A 38 -7.75 3.67 20.18
CA GLU A 38 -7.17 4.03 21.49
C GLU A 38 -5.78 3.38 21.69
N GLU A 39 -5.59 2.13 21.26
CA GLU A 39 -4.28 1.46 21.34
C GLU A 39 -3.22 2.18 20.49
N LEU A 40 -3.61 2.66 19.32
CA LEU A 40 -2.71 3.35 18.40
C LEU A 40 -2.24 4.72 18.92
N LYS A 41 -2.97 5.37 19.85
CA LYS A 41 -2.53 6.63 20.46
C LYS A 41 -1.22 6.53 21.23
N THR A 42 -0.90 5.35 21.74
CA THR A 42 0.34 5.10 22.50
C THR A 42 1.37 4.34 21.66
N TYR A 43 1.04 4.01 20.41
CA TYR A 43 1.95 3.31 19.54
C TYR A 43 3.01 4.27 18.98
N PRO A 44 4.33 4.00 19.18
CA PRO A 44 5.35 5.00 18.94
C PRO A 44 5.67 5.23 17.46
N HIS A 45 5.39 4.23 16.59
CA HIS A 45 5.79 4.26 15.20
C HIS A 45 4.85 5.16 14.37
N ARG A 46 5.36 5.61 13.23
CA ARG A 46 4.65 6.49 12.31
C ARG A 46 4.45 5.77 10.98
N ILE A 47 3.65 6.37 10.10
CA ILE A 47 3.42 5.89 8.75
C ILE A 47 3.77 7.00 7.78
N VAL A 48 4.62 6.71 6.77
CA VAL A 48 4.78 7.54 5.59
C VAL A 48 3.80 7.06 4.52
N TYR A 49 3.25 7.98 3.74
CA TYR A 49 2.31 7.67 2.68
C TYR A 49 2.33 8.75 1.59
N GLU A 50 1.90 8.38 0.38
CA GLU A 50 1.66 9.36 -0.68
C GLU A 50 0.28 10.00 -0.53
N THR A 51 0.21 11.31 -0.76
CA THR A 51 -1.07 12.03 -0.77
C THR A 51 -1.07 13.12 -1.84
N ARG A 52 -2.25 13.32 -2.47
CA ARG A 52 -2.39 14.40 -3.42
C ARG A 52 -2.65 15.73 -2.72
N GLN A 53 -1.77 16.71 -2.98
CA GLN A 53 -1.86 18.07 -2.48
C GLN A 53 -2.03 19.04 -3.65
N GLY A 54 -3.26 19.52 -3.90
CA GLY A 54 -3.53 20.33 -5.08
C GLY A 54 -3.22 19.57 -6.37
N ASP A 55 -2.21 20.01 -7.11
CA ASP A 55 -1.88 19.45 -8.42
C ASP A 55 -0.71 18.46 -8.41
N ASN A 56 -0.04 18.26 -7.28
CA ASN A 56 1.07 17.31 -7.18
C ASN A 56 0.90 16.29 -6.06
N TRP A 57 1.71 15.24 -6.12
CA TRP A 57 1.83 14.23 -5.09
C TRP A 57 2.99 14.55 -4.16
N GLU A 58 2.75 14.38 -2.87
CA GLU A 58 3.71 14.64 -1.80
C GLU A 58 3.76 13.46 -0.84
N LEU A 59 4.86 13.30 -0.13
CA LEU A 59 5.01 12.34 0.95
C LEU A 59 4.71 12.98 2.30
N PHE A 60 3.83 12.35 3.04
CA PHE A 60 3.49 12.77 4.40
C PHE A 60 3.84 11.67 5.40
N ALA A 61 4.26 12.06 6.59
CA ALA A 61 4.38 11.17 7.74
C ALA A 61 3.33 11.52 8.80
N ILE A 62 2.65 10.51 9.35
CA ILE A 62 1.55 10.66 10.30
C ILE A 62 1.74 9.70 11.47
N GLY A 63 1.25 10.04 12.67
CA GLY A 63 1.18 9.11 13.78
C GLY A 63 0.30 7.90 13.47
N ALA A 64 0.55 6.77 14.11
CA ALA A 64 -0.27 5.56 13.93
C ALA A 64 -1.76 5.77 14.26
N ASP A 65 -2.06 6.77 15.09
CA ASP A 65 -3.41 7.20 15.45
C ASP A 65 -4.00 8.28 14.53
N GLY A 66 -3.31 8.65 13.46
CA GLY A 66 -3.73 9.69 12.52
C GLY A 66 -3.40 11.12 12.95
N THR A 67 -2.63 11.30 14.02
CA THR A 67 -2.27 12.64 14.50
C THR A 67 -0.98 13.18 13.87
N VAL A 68 -0.83 14.51 13.89
CA VAL A 68 0.38 15.24 13.51
C VAL A 68 0.92 14.87 12.12
N PRO A 69 0.11 15.03 11.05
CA PRO A 69 0.61 14.83 9.69
C PRO A 69 1.67 15.90 9.34
N VAL A 70 2.79 15.46 8.79
CA VAL A 70 3.92 16.32 8.39
C VAL A 70 4.26 16.04 6.94
N ASN A 71 4.25 17.07 6.09
CA ASN A 71 4.76 16.98 4.73
C ASN A 71 6.29 16.86 4.76
N LEU A 72 6.85 15.80 4.16
CA LEU A 72 8.27 15.51 4.13
C LEU A 72 8.96 16.12 2.90
N THR A 73 8.28 16.20 1.75
CA THR A 73 8.87 16.57 0.48
C THR A 73 8.76 18.06 0.15
N LYS A 74 7.58 18.66 0.36
CA LYS A 74 7.32 20.11 0.20
C LYS A 74 7.76 20.67 -1.14
N THR A 75 7.54 19.93 -2.22
CA THR A 75 7.84 20.33 -3.58
C THR A 75 6.56 20.74 -4.32
N SER A 76 6.67 21.59 -5.33
CA SER A 76 5.50 22.03 -6.11
C SER A 76 5.57 21.68 -7.60
N ASP A 77 6.70 21.17 -8.04
CA ASP A 77 7.06 20.98 -9.45
C ASP A 77 7.31 19.53 -9.87
N VAL A 78 7.33 18.62 -8.90
CA VAL A 78 7.48 17.18 -9.13
C VAL A 78 6.49 16.39 -8.29
N ASN A 79 6.26 15.14 -8.66
CA ASN A 79 5.39 14.23 -7.92
C ASN A 79 6.24 13.19 -7.19
N GLU A 80 6.12 13.14 -5.87
CA GLU A 80 6.74 12.13 -5.02
C GLU A 80 5.71 11.11 -4.57
N MET A 81 6.02 9.84 -4.78
CA MET A 81 5.08 8.74 -4.57
C MET A 81 5.82 7.48 -4.13
N TYR A 82 5.04 6.46 -3.74
CA TYR A 82 5.53 5.14 -3.42
C TYR A 82 6.69 5.19 -2.41
N PRO A 83 6.46 5.68 -1.20
CA PRO A 83 7.48 5.73 -0.16
C PRO A 83 7.80 4.33 0.38
N HIS A 84 9.06 4.14 0.79
CA HIS A 84 9.51 2.95 1.53
C HIS A 84 10.53 3.40 2.58
N ALA A 85 10.18 3.32 3.87
CA ALA A 85 11.03 3.74 4.98
C ALA A 85 12.15 2.71 5.25
N SER A 86 13.33 3.20 5.60
CA SER A 86 14.41 2.29 6.00
C SER A 86 14.10 1.63 7.35
N PRO A 87 14.54 0.38 7.59
CA PRO A 87 14.24 -0.36 8.83
C PRO A 87 14.70 0.31 10.12
N ASP A 88 15.63 1.26 10.03
CA ASP A 88 16.09 2.07 11.17
C ASP A 88 15.29 3.37 11.36
N GLY A 89 14.33 3.65 10.46
CA GLY A 89 13.53 4.86 10.49
C GLY A 89 14.30 6.14 10.19
N ALA A 90 15.52 6.05 9.61
CA ALA A 90 16.33 7.22 9.35
C ALA A 90 16.07 7.84 7.97
N ARG A 91 15.65 7.04 7.00
CA ARG A 91 15.51 7.42 5.60
C ARG A 91 14.18 6.96 5.02
N VAL A 92 13.81 7.56 3.90
CA VAL A 92 12.75 7.09 3.01
C VAL A 92 13.29 7.04 1.59
N ALA A 93 13.02 5.94 0.88
CA ALA A 93 13.18 5.81 -0.56
C ALA A 93 11.81 6.02 -1.21
N PHE A 94 11.77 6.57 -2.40
CA PHE A 94 10.51 6.91 -3.08
C PHE A 94 10.73 7.08 -4.58
N VAL A 95 9.66 7.16 -5.33
CA VAL A 95 9.73 7.51 -6.75
C VAL A 95 9.37 8.97 -6.97
N VAL A 96 10.01 9.56 -7.98
CA VAL A 96 9.76 10.93 -8.43
C VAL A 96 9.44 10.90 -9.92
N ASP A 97 8.30 11.47 -10.29
CA ASP A 97 7.97 11.71 -11.70
C ASP A 97 8.47 13.11 -12.09
N GLU A 98 9.50 13.17 -12.91
CA GLU A 98 10.16 14.39 -13.37
C GLU A 98 9.89 14.63 -14.86
N GLY A 99 9.97 15.89 -15.28
CA GLY A 99 9.73 16.29 -16.66
C GLY A 99 8.27 16.29 -17.08
N ASN A 100 8.03 16.65 -18.33
CA ASN A 100 6.70 16.80 -18.88
C ASN A 100 6.57 16.17 -20.28
N GLY A 101 5.37 15.72 -20.63
CA GLY A 101 5.10 15.15 -21.96
C GLY A 101 6.00 13.94 -22.26
N THR A 102 6.74 14.02 -23.38
CA THR A 102 7.64 12.95 -23.83
C THR A 102 8.94 12.84 -23.02
N SER A 103 9.31 13.88 -22.28
CA SER A 103 10.49 13.86 -21.39
C SER A 103 10.16 13.40 -19.96
N LYS A 104 8.92 13.04 -19.68
CA LYS A 104 8.55 12.55 -18.36
C LYS A 104 9.24 11.22 -18.08
N VAL A 105 9.86 11.11 -16.91
CA VAL A 105 10.56 9.91 -16.44
C VAL A 105 10.26 9.68 -14.98
N ARG A 106 10.22 8.43 -14.56
CA ARG A 106 10.10 8.03 -13.14
C ARG A 106 11.46 7.59 -12.63
N ASN A 107 11.91 8.21 -11.57
CA ASN A 107 13.23 7.99 -10.98
C ASN A 107 13.08 7.52 -9.52
N VAL A 108 14.06 6.76 -9.02
CA VAL A 108 14.14 6.40 -7.60
C VAL A 108 15.04 7.40 -6.88
N TYR A 109 14.56 7.89 -5.75
CA TYR A 109 15.24 8.82 -4.84
C TYR A 109 15.31 8.25 -3.43
N SER A 110 16.22 8.77 -2.62
CA SER A 110 16.21 8.60 -1.18
C SER A 110 16.50 9.93 -0.49
N MET A 111 16.00 10.10 0.75
CA MET A 111 16.29 11.25 1.60
C MET A 111 16.20 10.85 3.08
N HIS A 112 16.68 11.70 3.99
CA HIS A 112 16.38 11.57 5.41
C HIS A 112 14.92 11.96 5.69
N LEU A 113 14.33 11.45 6.77
CA LEU A 113 12.95 11.77 7.15
C LEU A 113 12.70 13.24 7.50
N ASP A 114 13.75 14.02 7.73
CA ASP A 114 13.65 15.48 7.87
C ASP A 114 13.65 16.23 6.53
N GLY A 115 13.71 15.51 5.42
CA GLY A 115 13.77 16.04 4.05
C GLY A 115 15.18 16.36 3.56
N SER A 116 16.21 16.28 4.42
CA SER A 116 17.61 16.54 4.03
C SER A 116 18.22 15.36 3.26
N GLY A 117 19.34 15.62 2.58
CA GLY A 117 20.09 14.58 1.88
C GLY A 117 19.34 13.93 0.72
N ARG A 118 18.36 14.62 0.12
CA ARG A 118 17.63 14.13 -1.06
C ARG A 118 18.59 13.92 -2.23
N ALA A 119 18.64 12.69 -2.73
CA ALA A 119 19.50 12.32 -3.84
C ALA A 119 18.80 11.29 -4.74
N ARG A 120 19.02 11.42 -6.06
CA ARG A 120 18.59 10.43 -7.04
C ARG A 120 19.46 9.17 -6.90
N VAL A 121 18.82 8.04 -6.71
CA VAL A 121 19.45 6.72 -6.65
C VAL A 121 19.56 6.12 -8.05
N ALA A 122 18.47 6.13 -8.81
CA ALA A 122 18.45 5.53 -10.14
C ALA A 122 17.49 6.29 -11.07
N GLU A 123 17.85 6.38 -12.33
CA GLU A 123 17.04 6.94 -13.41
C GLU A 123 16.22 5.83 -14.08
N ASN A 124 15.04 6.19 -14.59
CA ASN A 124 14.09 5.24 -15.19
C ASN A 124 13.92 3.99 -14.34
N ALA A 125 13.62 4.20 -13.05
CA ALA A 125 13.54 3.16 -12.04
C ALA A 125 12.31 3.37 -11.15
N ARG A 126 11.87 2.30 -10.51
CA ARG A 126 10.65 2.32 -9.71
C ARG A 126 10.69 1.29 -8.61
N GLN A 127 9.74 1.43 -7.67
CA GLN A 127 9.45 0.48 -6.59
C GLN A 127 10.69 0.12 -5.76
N PRO A 128 11.31 1.12 -5.11
CA PRO A 128 12.43 0.87 -4.22
C PRO A 128 12.00 0.06 -2.99
N CYS A 129 12.89 -0.82 -2.50
CA CYS A 129 12.75 -1.43 -1.19
C CYS A 129 14.10 -1.59 -0.49
N TRP A 130 14.11 -1.43 0.83
CA TRP A 130 15.33 -1.56 1.64
C TRP A 130 15.61 -3.02 2.00
N ASN A 131 16.91 -3.36 2.12
CA ASN A 131 17.28 -4.57 2.82
C ASN A 131 17.04 -4.42 4.34
N GLY A 132 16.96 -5.52 5.08
CA GLY A 132 16.68 -5.50 6.52
C GLY A 132 17.70 -4.74 7.39
N LYS A 133 18.85 -4.31 6.82
CA LYS A 133 19.86 -3.48 7.48
C LYS A 133 19.74 -1.98 7.14
N GLY A 134 18.94 -1.60 6.15
CA GLY A 134 18.84 -0.22 5.66
C GLY A 134 20.10 0.29 4.95
N THR A 135 20.93 -0.60 4.43
CA THR A 135 22.23 -0.27 3.80
C THR A 135 22.23 -0.45 2.29
N VAL A 136 21.31 -1.25 1.77
CA VAL A 136 21.16 -1.52 0.35
C VAL A 136 19.72 -1.25 -0.05
N LEU A 137 19.54 -0.58 -1.19
CA LEU A 137 18.25 -0.32 -1.79
C LEU A 137 18.11 -1.17 -3.07
N ALA A 138 17.10 -2.02 -3.13
CA ALA A 138 16.71 -2.69 -4.35
C ALA A 138 15.72 -1.83 -5.12
N TYR A 139 15.72 -1.92 -6.44
CA TYR A 139 14.76 -1.23 -7.31
C TYR A 139 14.58 -1.97 -8.63
N LEU A 140 13.50 -1.67 -9.35
CA LEU A 140 13.22 -2.23 -10.66
C LEU A 140 13.50 -1.19 -11.75
N HIS A 141 14.20 -1.56 -12.81
CA HIS A 141 14.36 -0.72 -13.99
C HIS A 141 13.03 -0.57 -14.74
N GLY A 142 12.75 0.60 -15.32
CA GLY A 142 11.66 0.76 -16.27
C GLY A 142 11.91 -0.05 -17.54
N GLU A 143 10.87 -0.68 -18.09
CA GLU A 143 10.98 -1.54 -19.26
C GLU A 143 11.38 -0.78 -20.52
N SER A 144 10.98 0.50 -20.63
CA SER A 144 11.29 1.36 -21.75
C SER A 144 11.57 2.78 -21.30
N ASP A 145 12.16 3.59 -22.18
CA ASP A 145 12.42 5.01 -21.92
C ASP A 145 11.15 5.88 -21.96
N LYS A 146 10.00 5.28 -22.33
CA LYS A 146 8.72 5.97 -22.35
C LYS A 146 8.05 5.84 -20.99
N PHE A 147 7.66 6.98 -20.42
CA PHE A 147 6.90 7.01 -19.17
C PHE A 147 5.59 6.21 -19.27
N THR A 148 5.30 5.45 -18.23
CA THR A 148 4.01 4.77 -18.05
C THR A 148 3.65 4.70 -16.58
N TYR A 149 2.34 4.77 -16.28
CA TYR A 149 1.79 4.48 -14.95
C TYR A 149 1.65 2.98 -14.67
N THR A 150 1.91 2.11 -15.65
CA THR A 150 1.78 0.66 -15.48
C THR A 150 2.86 0.15 -14.52
N ASP A 151 2.47 -0.32 -13.34
CA ASP A 151 3.38 -0.72 -12.26
C ASP A 151 4.34 -1.83 -12.69
N TYR A 152 3.86 -2.80 -13.45
CA TYR A 152 4.64 -3.93 -13.94
C TYR A 152 5.41 -3.68 -15.24
N ALA A 153 5.43 -2.46 -15.77
CA ALA A 153 6.29 -2.15 -16.92
C ALA A 153 7.75 -2.00 -16.47
N THR A 154 8.35 -3.13 -16.09
CA THR A 154 9.68 -3.24 -15.48
C THR A 154 10.51 -4.33 -16.14
N LYS A 155 11.83 -4.15 -16.12
CA LYS A 155 12.83 -5.13 -16.55
C LYS A 155 14.00 -5.12 -15.57
N GLY A 156 14.48 -6.30 -15.17
CA GLY A 156 15.61 -6.41 -14.26
C GLY A 156 15.32 -5.85 -12.86
N LEU A 157 16.07 -6.35 -11.92
CA LEU A 157 16.13 -5.90 -10.53
C LEU A 157 17.57 -5.51 -10.25
N ALA A 158 17.79 -4.34 -9.69
CA ALA A 158 19.11 -3.84 -9.36
C ALA A 158 19.20 -3.45 -7.89
N LEU A 159 20.41 -3.41 -7.38
CA LEU A 159 20.73 -3.07 -6.00
C LEU A 159 21.71 -1.91 -5.96
N PHE A 160 21.47 -0.99 -5.03
CA PHE A 160 22.30 0.18 -4.78
C PHE A 160 22.85 0.13 -3.37
N ASP A 161 24.16 0.14 -3.21
CA ASP A 161 24.84 0.18 -1.91
C ASP A 161 25.04 1.64 -1.49
N LEU A 162 24.47 2.03 -0.36
CA LEU A 162 24.49 3.41 0.12
C LEU A 162 25.89 3.89 0.52
N ALA A 163 26.73 3.00 1.01
CA ALA A 163 28.05 3.37 1.52
C ALA A 163 29.04 3.63 0.39
N THR A 164 28.95 2.86 -0.69
CA THR A 164 29.87 2.93 -1.83
C THR A 164 29.33 3.70 -3.02
N GLY A 165 27.99 3.86 -3.10
CA GLY A 165 27.31 4.40 -4.28
C GLY A 165 27.30 3.41 -5.47
N ALA A 166 27.69 2.16 -5.25
CA ALA A 166 27.78 1.17 -6.32
C ALA A 166 26.43 0.56 -6.65
N HIS A 167 26.19 0.34 -7.95
CA HIS A 167 25.05 -0.43 -8.46
C HIS A 167 25.49 -1.82 -8.88
N ARG A 168 24.64 -2.80 -8.68
CA ARG A 168 24.79 -4.14 -9.24
C ARG A 168 23.44 -4.69 -9.69
N GLU A 169 23.46 -5.44 -10.77
CA GLU A 169 22.28 -6.14 -11.23
C GLU A 169 22.05 -7.42 -10.43
N HIS A 170 20.79 -7.82 -10.30
CA HIS A 170 20.44 -9.13 -9.78
C HIS A 170 20.99 -10.24 -10.71
N PRO A 171 21.51 -11.36 -10.17
CA PRO A 171 22.09 -12.41 -11.01
C PRO A 171 21.11 -13.01 -12.04
N ASN A 172 19.81 -13.03 -11.74
CA ASN A 172 18.79 -13.50 -12.67
C ASN A 172 18.35 -12.36 -13.60
N ALA A 173 18.94 -12.29 -14.81
CA ALA A 173 18.59 -11.30 -15.82
C ALA A 173 17.20 -11.53 -16.47
N GLY A 174 16.52 -12.63 -16.18
CA GLY A 174 15.18 -12.95 -16.69
C GLY A 174 14.03 -12.33 -15.88
N LEU A 175 14.32 -11.51 -14.87
CA LEU A 175 13.31 -10.87 -14.05
C LEU A 175 12.67 -9.70 -14.79
N HIS A 176 11.48 -9.91 -15.32
CA HIS A 176 10.69 -8.92 -16.04
C HIS A 176 9.28 -8.81 -15.45
N HIS A 177 8.65 -7.66 -15.64
CA HIS A 177 7.27 -7.38 -15.25
C HIS A 177 6.98 -7.67 -13.76
N LEU A 178 7.99 -7.48 -12.91
CA LEU A 178 7.84 -7.50 -11.47
C LEU A 178 7.23 -6.18 -10.98
N TYR A 179 6.54 -6.23 -9.85
CA TYR A 179 6.09 -5.04 -9.13
C TYR A 179 5.81 -5.36 -7.66
N ASN A 180 5.84 -4.33 -6.81
CA ASN A 180 5.76 -4.43 -5.35
C ASN A 180 6.75 -5.50 -4.83
N ILE A 181 8.02 -5.18 -4.96
CA ILE A 181 9.08 -5.98 -4.38
C ILE A 181 9.21 -5.67 -2.90
N CYS A 182 9.31 -6.69 -2.07
CA CYS A 182 9.75 -6.57 -0.69
C CYS A 182 10.89 -7.55 -0.41
N TRP A 183 11.78 -7.18 0.49
CA TRP A 183 12.94 -7.99 0.81
C TRP A 183 12.72 -8.72 2.13
N SER A 184 13.03 -10.02 2.20
CA SER A 184 13.01 -10.75 3.47
C SER A 184 14.02 -10.10 4.44
N PRO A 185 13.71 -10.01 5.73
CA PRO A 185 14.59 -9.33 6.71
C PRO A 185 15.99 -9.91 6.80
N LYS A 186 16.17 -11.20 6.52
CA LYS A 186 17.47 -11.86 6.45
C LYS A 186 18.25 -11.54 5.19
N GLY A 187 17.59 -11.05 4.16
CA GLY A 187 18.20 -10.71 2.89
C GLY A 187 18.31 -11.85 1.89
N ASP A 188 17.74 -13.01 2.18
CA ASP A 188 17.90 -14.23 1.36
C ASP A 188 16.93 -14.27 0.19
N TRP A 189 15.76 -13.58 0.31
CA TRP A 189 14.65 -13.62 -0.63
C TRP A 189 14.07 -12.26 -0.93
N PHE A 190 13.67 -12.05 -2.19
CA PHE A 190 12.67 -11.07 -2.56
C PHE A 190 11.32 -11.76 -2.72
N ILE A 191 10.25 -11.10 -2.27
CA ILE A 191 8.89 -11.48 -2.58
C ILE A 191 8.31 -10.40 -3.49
N SER A 192 7.70 -10.79 -4.58
CA SER A 192 7.22 -9.83 -5.59
C SER A 192 6.01 -10.35 -6.33
N THR A 193 5.22 -9.46 -6.88
CA THR A 193 4.20 -9.82 -7.87
C THR A 193 4.81 -9.79 -9.27
N VAL A 194 4.43 -10.75 -10.13
CA VAL A 194 4.74 -10.77 -11.55
C VAL A 194 3.46 -10.67 -12.39
N HIS A 195 3.52 -9.97 -13.51
CA HIS A 195 2.44 -9.91 -14.49
C HIS A 195 2.94 -10.26 -15.91
N ALA A 196 2.40 -11.33 -16.49
CA ALA A 196 2.69 -11.78 -17.86
C ALA A 196 4.19 -12.00 -18.16
N ALA A 197 4.96 -12.52 -17.19
CA ALA A 197 6.37 -12.89 -17.36
C ALA A 197 6.74 -14.10 -16.50
N ALA A 198 7.97 -14.61 -16.63
CA ALA A 198 8.49 -15.79 -15.92
C ALA A 198 7.60 -17.05 -16.06
N GLY A 199 6.84 -17.17 -17.14
CA GLY A 199 5.90 -18.28 -17.36
C GLY A 199 4.54 -18.12 -16.66
N TYR A 200 4.30 -17.02 -15.97
CA TYR A 200 3.05 -16.76 -15.23
C TYR A 200 2.24 -15.62 -15.86
N ARG A 201 0.93 -15.80 -15.91
CA ARG A 201 0.03 -14.69 -16.25
C ARG A 201 -0.04 -13.67 -15.10
N HIS A 202 -0.07 -14.15 -13.87
CA HIS A 202 -0.09 -13.37 -12.65
C HIS A 202 0.24 -14.29 -11.49
N ALA A 203 1.22 -13.92 -10.65
CA ALA A 203 1.63 -14.70 -9.49
C ALA A 203 2.35 -13.84 -8.45
N ILE A 204 2.39 -14.32 -7.21
CA ILE A 204 3.31 -13.84 -6.18
C ILE A 204 4.48 -14.83 -6.12
N LEU A 205 5.68 -14.32 -6.31
CA LEU A 205 6.91 -15.10 -6.41
C LEU A 205 7.82 -14.88 -5.21
N ALA A 206 8.54 -15.93 -4.81
CA ALA A 206 9.76 -15.83 -4.04
C ALA A 206 10.95 -15.95 -5.00
N ILE A 207 11.89 -15.03 -4.90
CA ILE A 207 13.06 -14.90 -5.77
C ILE A 207 14.30 -14.94 -4.88
N GLU A 208 15.27 -15.82 -5.16
CA GLU A 208 16.54 -15.86 -4.43
C GLU A 208 17.28 -14.54 -4.60
N ALA A 209 17.67 -13.88 -3.51
CA ALA A 209 18.33 -12.57 -3.57
C ALA A 209 19.69 -12.57 -4.27
N GLU A 210 20.43 -13.68 -4.20
CA GLU A 210 21.77 -13.84 -4.77
C GLU A 210 21.87 -15.04 -5.75
N GLY A 211 20.71 -15.60 -6.17
CA GLY A 211 20.64 -16.79 -7.01
C GLY A 211 19.83 -16.60 -8.29
N GLN A 212 19.49 -17.71 -8.92
CA GLN A 212 18.67 -17.76 -10.14
C GLN A 212 17.24 -18.27 -9.85
N GLY A 213 16.99 -18.77 -8.62
CA GLY A 213 15.76 -19.43 -8.25
C GLY A 213 14.58 -18.47 -8.20
N VAL A 214 13.48 -18.90 -8.82
CA VAL A 214 12.19 -18.20 -8.83
C VAL A 214 11.09 -19.21 -8.56
N TYR A 215 10.34 -19.02 -7.49
CA TYR A 215 9.34 -19.97 -7.00
C TYR A 215 7.97 -19.29 -6.89
N ASN A 216 6.94 -19.96 -7.41
CA ASN A 216 5.57 -19.47 -7.24
C ASN A 216 5.05 -19.85 -5.85
N LEU A 217 4.66 -18.85 -5.06
CA LEU A 217 4.04 -19.09 -3.74
C LEU A 217 2.60 -19.60 -3.83
N ASN A 218 2.03 -19.71 -5.05
CA ASN A 218 0.66 -20.16 -5.31
C ASN A 218 -0.41 -19.36 -4.55
N LEU A 219 -0.18 -18.08 -4.37
CA LEU A 219 -1.11 -17.16 -3.74
C LEU A 219 -1.91 -16.41 -4.80
N PRO A 220 -3.23 -16.28 -4.66
CA PRO A 220 -4.03 -15.40 -5.51
C PRO A 220 -3.77 -13.93 -5.13
N GLY A 221 -3.80 -13.03 -6.12
CA GLY A 221 -3.70 -11.59 -5.86
C GLY A 221 -2.29 -11.04 -6.01
N CYS A 222 -1.97 -9.94 -5.31
CA CYS A 222 -0.77 -9.15 -5.55
C CYS A 222 -0.32 -8.33 -4.33
N ARG A 223 0.79 -7.58 -4.52
CA ARG A 223 1.31 -6.58 -3.58
C ARG A 223 1.60 -7.18 -2.20
N PRO A 224 2.52 -8.18 -2.14
CA PRO A 224 2.93 -8.80 -0.89
C PRO A 224 3.84 -7.90 -0.08
N ASP A 225 3.80 -8.06 1.25
CA ASP A 225 4.83 -7.56 2.16
C ASP A 225 5.17 -8.57 3.24
N VAL A 226 6.44 -8.62 3.67
CA VAL A 226 7.00 -9.61 4.61
C VAL A 226 7.13 -9.01 6.00
N SER A 227 6.65 -9.74 7.02
CA SER A 227 6.76 -9.31 8.41
C SER A 227 8.23 -9.13 8.85
N PRO A 228 8.51 -8.22 9.83
CA PRO A 228 9.88 -7.93 10.28
C PRO A 228 10.66 -9.13 10.82
N ASP A 229 9.97 -10.16 11.30
CA ASP A 229 10.57 -11.42 11.73
C ASP A 229 10.80 -12.42 10.59
N GLY A 230 10.34 -12.10 9.37
CA GLY A 230 10.45 -12.94 8.18
C GLY A 230 9.56 -14.16 8.17
N LYS A 231 8.61 -14.28 9.10
CA LYS A 231 7.80 -15.49 9.27
C LYS A 231 6.41 -15.39 8.66
N LYS A 232 5.97 -14.21 8.24
CA LYS A 232 4.64 -14.01 7.68
C LYS A 232 4.72 -13.17 6.41
N VAL A 233 3.72 -13.31 5.57
CA VAL A 233 3.44 -12.45 4.43
C VAL A 233 2.01 -11.95 4.52
N ALA A 234 1.81 -10.64 4.27
CA ALA A 234 0.51 -10.04 4.01
C ALA A 234 0.41 -9.70 2.53
N TRP A 235 -0.78 -9.77 1.94
CA TRP A 235 -1.00 -9.42 0.53
C TRP A 235 -2.45 -9.10 0.22
N GLY A 236 -2.70 -8.40 -0.88
CA GLY A 236 -4.02 -8.24 -1.47
C GLY A 236 -4.44 -9.49 -2.22
N ALA A 237 -5.32 -10.31 -1.64
CA ALA A 237 -5.79 -11.54 -2.27
C ALA A 237 -6.85 -11.29 -3.35
N SER A 238 -7.51 -10.15 -3.29
CA SER A 238 -8.46 -9.61 -4.27
C SER A 238 -8.65 -8.11 -4.00
N ASP A 239 -9.40 -7.41 -4.86
CA ASP A 239 -9.80 -6.01 -4.64
C ASP A 239 -10.46 -5.78 -3.26
N TRP A 240 -10.98 -6.84 -2.63
CA TRP A 240 -11.82 -6.77 -1.43
C TRP A 240 -11.25 -7.48 -0.21
N THR A 241 -10.12 -8.16 -0.34
CA THR A 241 -9.62 -9.02 0.74
C THR A 241 -8.11 -8.92 0.86
N LEU A 242 -7.66 -8.51 2.04
CA LEU A 242 -6.27 -8.68 2.47
C LEU A 242 -6.13 -9.98 3.25
N ARG A 243 -5.05 -10.69 3.02
CA ARG A 243 -4.71 -11.95 3.70
C ARG A 243 -3.36 -11.89 4.37
N VAL A 244 -3.19 -12.79 5.33
CA VAL A 244 -1.90 -13.08 5.96
C VAL A 244 -1.71 -14.59 6.04
N GLY A 245 -0.46 -15.03 5.84
CA GLY A 245 -0.07 -16.42 5.95
C GLY A 245 1.34 -16.55 6.53
N GLU A 246 1.72 -17.76 6.92
CA GLU A 246 3.03 -18.08 7.46
C GLU A 246 3.98 -18.48 6.34
N LEU A 247 5.11 -17.76 6.21
CA LEU A 247 6.18 -18.06 5.28
C LEU A 247 7.07 -19.18 5.82
N ASP A 248 7.33 -20.16 5.01
CA ASP A 248 8.23 -21.26 5.28
C ASP A 248 9.31 -21.38 4.18
N PHE A 249 10.53 -21.05 4.52
CA PHE A 249 11.72 -21.15 3.68
C PHE A 249 12.61 -22.35 4.05
N SER A 250 12.16 -23.25 4.93
CA SER A 250 12.97 -24.39 5.41
C SER A 250 13.07 -25.54 4.42
N GLY A 251 12.15 -25.60 3.48
CA GLY A 251 12.12 -26.64 2.44
C GLY A 251 12.88 -26.25 1.16
N PRO A 252 12.93 -27.13 0.16
CA PRO A 252 13.57 -26.86 -1.12
C PRO A 252 12.89 -25.75 -1.91
N GLU A 253 11.62 -25.50 -1.65
CA GLU A 253 10.82 -24.44 -2.25
C GLU A 253 10.07 -23.66 -1.16
N PRO A 254 10.07 -22.32 -1.23
CA PRO A 254 9.27 -21.48 -0.33
C PRO A 254 7.78 -21.80 -0.39
N LYS A 255 7.11 -21.76 0.77
CA LYS A 255 5.67 -22.02 0.90
C LYS A 255 5.01 -21.02 1.82
N VAL A 256 3.69 -20.88 1.66
CA VAL A 256 2.85 -20.11 2.59
C VAL A 256 1.77 -21.03 3.16
N ASN A 257 1.76 -21.12 4.49
CA ASN A 257 0.83 -21.97 5.26
C ASN A 257 -0.11 -21.10 6.09
N ASN A 258 -1.12 -21.72 6.72
CA ASN A 258 -2.01 -21.09 7.69
C ASN A 258 -2.60 -19.75 7.21
N ILE A 259 -3.03 -19.73 5.95
CA ILE A 259 -3.60 -18.54 5.30
C ILE A 259 -4.95 -18.20 5.93
N ARG A 260 -5.15 -16.92 6.25
CA ARG A 260 -6.43 -16.41 6.74
C ARG A 260 -6.71 -15.00 6.22
N ASP A 261 -7.96 -14.62 6.21
CA ASP A 261 -8.37 -13.27 5.90
C ASP A 261 -7.96 -12.33 7.06
N LEU A 262 -7.36 -11.19 6.72
CA LEU A 262 -7.00 -10.12 7.63
C LEU A 262 -8.07 -9.02 7.62
N VAL A 263 -8.36 -8.51 6.42
CA VAL A 263 -9.39 -7.50 6.20
C VAL A 263 -10.30 -7.97 5.07
N THR A 264 -11.60 -7.94 5.31
CA THR A 264 -12.63 -8.18 4.31
C THR A 264 -13.42 -6.91 4.09
N SER A 265 -13.41 -6.41 2.88
CA SER A 265 -14.20 -5.28 2.41
C SER A 265 -15.25 -5.75 1.39
N LYS A 266 -16.01 -4.84 0.85
CA LYS A 266 -17.00 -5.10 -0.20
C LYS A 266 -17.12 -3.90 -1.13
N GLU A 267 -17.61 -4.17 -2.34
CA GLU A 267 -17.88 -3.11 -3.31
C GLU A 267 -18.73 -1.96 -2.69
N PRO A 268 -18.38 -0.71 -2.95
CA PRO A 268 -17.33 -0.24 -3.85
C PRO A 268 -15.95 0.02 -3.19
N MET A 269 -15.68 -0.45 -1.99
CA MET A 269 -14.50 -0.08 -1.20
C MET A 269 -13.40 -1.11 -1.34
N GLU A 270 -12.42 -0.85 -2.20
CA GLU A 270 -11.22 -1.67 -2.44
C GLU A 270 -10.21 -1.56 -1.29
N VAL A 271 -9.35 -2.60 -1.13
CA VAL A 271 -8.26 -2.66 -0.14
C VAL A 271 -6.96 -3.11 -0.82
N TYR A 272 -5.87 -2.34 -0.62
CA TYR A 272 -4.56 -2.56 -1.26
C TYR A 272 -3.39 -2.09 -0.40
N HIS A 273 -2.16 -2.28 -0.88
CA HIS A 273 -0.91 -1.69 -0.38
C HIS A 273 -0.66 -2.00 1.09
N VAL A 274 -0.42 -3.28 1.37
CA VAL A 274 -0.12 -3.74 2.74
C VAL A 274 1.33 -3.45 3.12
N ASP A 275 1.55 -3.04 4.37
CA ASP A 275 2.88 -2.89 4.96
C ASP A 275 2.87 -3.25 6.45
N TRP A 276 3.85 -4.04 6.91
CA TRP A 276 3.94 -4.50 8.28
C TRP A 276 4.57 -3.46 9.21
N SER A 277 3.97 -3.27 10.39
CA SER A 277 4.59 -2.47 11.43
C SER A 277 5.92 -3.08 11.91
N PRO A 278 6.88 -2.24 12.38
CA PRO A 278 8.22 -2.69 12.75
C PRO A 278 8.29 -3.79 13.82
N ASP A 279 7.26 -3.93 14.64
CA ASP A 279 7.13 -4.99 15.65
C ASP A 279 6.20 -6.14 15.22
N GLY A 280 5.65 -6.10 14.01
CA GLY A 280 4.76 -7.10 13.45
C GLY A 280 3.38 -7.19 14.09
N ARG A 281 2.97 -6.19 14.88
CA ARG A 281 1.65 -6.18 15.55
C ARG A 281 0.52 -5.69 14.65
N TYR A 282 0.84 -4.82 13.69
CA TYR A 282 -0.13 -4.19 12.82
C TYR A 282 0.26 -4.30 11.35
N VAL A 283 -0.73 -4.12 10.49
CA VAL A 283 -0.56 -3.97 9.04
C VAL A 283 -1.24 -2.69 8.62
N ALA A 284 -0.49 -1.75 8.04
CA ALA A 284 -1.05 -0.59 7.35
C ALA A 284 -1.55 -1.00 5.97
N PHE A 285 -2.57 -0.32 5.47
CA PHE A 285 -3.10 -0.57 4.13
C PHE A 285 -3.89 0.63 3.61
N SER A 286 -4.08 0.68 2.30
CA SER A 286 -4.94 1.68 1.66
C SER A 286 -6.34 1.13 1.44
N ARG A 287 -7.37 1.95 1.66
CA ARG A 287 -8.76 1.60 1.42
C ARG A 287 -9.50 2.76 0.77
N GLY A 288 -10.19 2.50 -0.32
CA GLY A 288 -10.93 3.55 -1.01
C GLY A 288 -11.93 3.03 -2.04
N PRO A 289 -12.71 3.94 -2.64
CA PRO A 289 -13.71 3.55 -3.62
C PRO A 289 -13.07 3.03 -4.92
N LYS A 290 -13.69 2.02 -5.52
CA LYS A 290 -13.36 1.53 -6.86
C LYS A 290 -13.64 2.60 -7.89
N LEU A 291 -12.59 3.19 -8.40
CA LEU A 291 -12.64 4.27 -9.38
C LEU A 291 -11.71 3.98 -10.56
N LYS A 292 -11.99 4.61 -11.69
CA LYS A 292 -11.06 4.68 -12.82
C LYS A 292 -10.81 6.14 -13.19
N ARG A 293 -9.56 6.51 -13.27
CA ARG A 293 -9.10 7.81 -13.77
C ARG A 293 -8.23 7.59 -15.00
N MET A 294 -8.46 8.33 -16.06
CA MET A 294 -7.72 8.17 -17.33
C MET A 294 -7.69 6.72 -17.83
N GLY A 295 -8.76 5.95 -17.61
CA GLY A 295 -8.87 4.53 -17.98
C GLY A 295 -8.05 3.59 -17.08
N ARG A 296 -7.44 4.06 -15.99
CA ARG A 296 -6.62 3.30 -15.04
C ARG A 296 -7.33 3.13 -13.72
N ALA A 297 -7.02 2.06 -13.02
CA ALA A 297 -7.57 1.75 -11.70
C ALA A 297 -6.95 2.67 -10.62
N ALA A 298 -7.72 2.92 -9.57
CA ALA A 298 -7.42 3.89 -8.53
C ALA A 298 -6.21 3.50 -7.67
N GLU A 299 -5.94 2.21 -7.52
CA GLU A 299 -4.84 1.67 -6.71
C GLU A 299 -3.44 1.88 -7.34
N ILE A 300 -3.37 2.28 -8.61
CA ILE A 300 -2.09 2.48 -9.30
C ILE A 300 -1.39 3.74 -8.76
N VAL A 301 -0.07 3.66 -8.55
CA VAL A 301 0.80 4.75 -8.11
C VAL A 301 0.67 5.97 -9.04
N GLY A 302 0.38 7.14 -8.45
CA GLY A 302 0.22 8.40 -9.18
C GLY A 302 -1.14 8.57 -9.88
N ILE A 303 -2.09 7.66 -9.68
CA ILE A 303 -3.47 7.82 -10.14
C ILE A 303 -4.27 8.45 -8.99
N ASP A 304 -4.77 9.65 -9.24
CA ASP A 304 -5.59 10.38 -8.27
C ASP A 304 -6.95 9.68 -8.06
N ALA A 305 -7.29 9.44 -6.79
CA ALA A 305 -8.49 8.74 -6.39
C ALA A 305 -8.98 9.29 -5.04
N GLU A 306 -9.81 10.31 -5.08
CA GLU A 306 -10.41 10.91 -3.89
C GLU A 306 -11.15 9.88 -3.03
N GLY A 307 -11.03 10.03 -1.70
CA GLY A 307 -11.66 9.14 -0.73
C GLY A 307 -10.86 7.87 -0.42
N TRP A 308 -9.65 7.73 -0.95
CA TRP A 308 -8.71 6.70 -0.50
C TRP A 308 -8.05 7.13 0.80
N ASN A 309 -8.02 6.22 1.77
CA ASN A 309 -7.54 6.47 3.11
C ASN A 309 -6.51 5.43 3.55
N ILE A 310 -5.58 5.86 4.40
CA ILE A 310 -4.68 4.96 5.11
C ILE A 310 -5.44 4.37 6.30
N CYS A 311 -5.34 3.06 6.44
CA CYS A 311 -5.95 2.28 7.51
C CYS A 311 -4.88 1.43 8.21
N VAL A 312 -5.15 1.05 9.46
CA VAL A 312 -4.31 0.15 10.25
C VAL A 312 -5.16 -1.01 10.75
N ALA A 313 -4.70 -2.25 10.54
CA ALA A 313 -5.32 -3.48 11.03
C ALA A 313 -4.45 -4.15 12.11
N ASP A 314 -5.09 -4.76 13.10
CA ASP A 314 -4.46 -5.72 14.01
C ASP A 314 -4.04 -6.96 13.23
N ALA A 315 -2.76 -7.31 13.26
CA ALA A 315 -2.20 -8.39 12.46
C ALA A 315 -2.67 -9.79 12.91
N THR A 316 -3.35 -9.91 14.05
CA THR A 316 -3.78 -11.18 14.63
C THR A 316 -5.30 -11.40 14.58
N THR A 317 -6.07 -10.32 14.54
CA THR A 317 -7.53 -10.34 14.65
C THR A 317 -8.18 -9.91 13.34
N ALA A 318 -8.91 -10.81 12.70
CA ALA A 318 -9.61 -10.54 11.45
C ALA A 318 -10.60 -9.38 11.59
N ASN A 319 -10.61 -8.48 10.61
CA ASN A 319 -11.50 -7.33 10.52
C ASN A 319 -11.42 -6.34 11.72
N ARG A 320 -10.34 -6.39 12.50
CA ARG A 320 -10.04 -5.38 13.52
C ARG A 320 -9.13 -4.32 12.92
N TRP A 321 -9.71 -3.28 12.37
CA TRP A 321 -8.98 -2.20 11.71
C TRP A 321 -9.65 -0.83 11.94
N THR A 322 -8.90 0.25 11.72
CA THR A 322 -9.38 1.63 11.77
C THR A 322 -8.74 2.47 10.66
N ALA A 323 -9.45 3.49 10.17
CA ALA A 323 -8.88 4.49 9.27
C ALA A 323 -8.14 5.55 10.10
N ILE A 324 -6.95 5.94 9.66
CA ILE A 324 -6.14 6.98 10.30
C ILE A 324 -6.07 8.28 9.47
N THR A 325 -6.54 8.25 8.22
CA THR A 325 -6.82 9.46 7.43
C THR A 325 -8.30 9.49 7.05
N SER A 326 -8.86 10.70 6.90
CA SER A 326 -10.27 10.90 6.54
C SER A 326 -10.52 12.28 5.91
N ASP A 327 -9.49 12.83 5.27
CA ASP A 327 -9.49 14.18 4.70
C ASP A 327 -10.11 14.27 3.30
N GLY A 328 -10.61 13.15 2.77
CA GLY A 328 -11.24 13.06 1.45
C GLY A 328 -10.27 13.06 0.27
N LYS A 329 -8.97 13.15 0.53
CA LYS A 329 -7.92 13.14 -0.50
C LYS A 329 -7.64 11.73 -1.03
N SER A 330 -6.65 11.64 -1.89
CA SER A 330 -6.08 10.39 -2.37
C SER A 330 -4.86 10.04 -1.50
N ASN A 331 -5.05 9.25 -0.44
CA ASN A 331 -4.01 8.81 0.48
C ASN A 331 -3.72 7.33 0.24
N LYS A 332 -2.50 6.99 -0.24
CA LYS A 332 -2.16 5.62 -0.65
C LYS A 332 -0.72 5.25 -0.28
N GLU A 333 -0.36 4.00 -0.57
CA GLU A 333 0.98 3.45 -0.40
C GLU A 333 1.57 3.75 1.00
N PRO A 334 0.93 3.27 2.08
CA PRO A 334 1.48 3.42 3.42
C PRO A 334 2.72 2.55 3.61
N ASP A 335 3.68 3.06 4.37
CA ASP A 335 4.86 2.31 4.81
C ASP A 335 5.23 2.74 6.24
N TRP A 336 5.55 1.78 7.12
CA TRP A 336 5.81 2.06 8.51
C TRP A 336 7.21 2.64 8.75
N ILE A 337 7.27 3.69 9.52
CA ILE A 337 8.50 4.32 10.00
C ILE A 337 8.81 3.82 11.41
N TYR A 338 9.94 3.16 11.60
CA TYR A 338 10.45 2.84 12.93
C TYR A 338 10.79 4.12 13.70
N VAL A 339 10.31 4.22 14.94
CA VAL A 339 10.65 5.31 15.87
C VAL A 339 11.19 4.67 17.15
N GLY A 340 12.41 5.00 17.51
CA GLY A 340 13.07 4.51 18.71
C GLY A 340 14.58 4.33 18.52
N ALA A 341 15.30 4.05 19.61
CA ALA A 341 16.67 3.56 19.48
C ALA A 341 16.62 2.12 18.97
N LYS A 342 17.41 1.80 17.92
CA LYS A 342 17.54 0.42 17.41
C LYS A 342 17.99 -0.48 18.56
N PRO A 343 17.34 -1.64 18.79
CA PRO A 343 17.79 -2.58 19.80
C PRO A 343 19.17 -3.15 19.54
#